data_7df4169debaa423d1259d7c7bb7a6309
#
_entry.id   7df4169debaa423d1259d7c7bb7a6309
#
_cell.length_a   1.000
_cell.length_b   1.000
_cell.length_c   1.000
_cell.angle_alpha   90.00
_cell.angle_beta   90.00
_cell.angle_gamma   90.00
#
_symmetry.space_group_name_H-M   'P 1'
#
loop_
_entity.id
_entity.type
_entity.pdbx_description
1 polymer ?
#
loop_
_entity_poly.entity_id
_entity_poly.type
_entity_poly.pdbx_seq_one_letter_code
_entity_poly.pdbx_strand_id
1 'polypeptide(L)'
;MRSWGAGVLVRAPGDSHVELREHAETGSLARELKAFAAEGRYVEVDLADQPLTVASLYLPKGGLPGHLQQPGRMREKPDGGAKYERKMRFLRGFARHLTATRRAAAAQGRELLVMGDFNVAHTRLDVKNWRTSQRSEGFLPEEREWFGSILSPRSLVDVVRRLHPDVDGPYSWWSWMGGAFDRDTGWRIDYHLASPRLAKAAIAGGTDREASAAERLSDHAPVVVDYDLPQVVTSTGLRTPG
;
A
#
# COMPACT_ATOMS: atom_id res chain seq x y z
N MET A 1 2.20 1.80 25.13
CA MET A 1 2.85 1.67 23.79
C MET A 1 1.75 1.83 22.75
N ARG A 2 1.82 2.79 21.83
CA ARG A 2 0.83 2.90 20.75
C ARG A 2 1.18 1.84 19.70
N SER A 3 0.28 0.87 19.49
CA SER A 3 0.41 -0.11 18.41
C SER A 3 -0.29 0.43 17.17
N TRP A 4 0.37 0.39 16.04
CA TRP A 4 -0.19 0.67 14.73
C TRP A 4 -0.42 -0.65 14.02
N GLY A 5 -1.47 -0.76 13.24
CA GLY A 5 -1.79 -1.99 12.53
C GLY A 5 -2.48 -1.72 11.19
N ALA A 6 -2.40 -2.70 10.29
CA ALA A 6 -3.17 -2.75 9.06
C ALA A 6 -4.49 -3.48 9.31
N GLY A 7 -5.54 -3.10 8.60
CA GLY A 7 -6.85 -3.73 8.69
C GLY A 7 -7.58 -3.67 7.36
N VAL A 8 -8.56 -4.55 7.17
CA VAL A 8 -9.51 -4.51 6.06
C VAL A 8 -10.91 -4.42 6.65
N LEU A 9 -11.65 -3.40 6.25
CA LEU A 9 -13.06 -3.24 6.58
C LEU A 9 -13.86 -3.44 5.30
N VAL A 10 -14.80 -4.37 5.31
CA VAL A 10 -15.70 -4.63 4.19
C VAL A 10 -17.10 -4.18 4.55
N ARG A 11 -17.66 -3.26 3.76
CA ARG A 11 -19.07 -2.95 3.81
C ARG A 11 -19.77 -3.79 2.77
N ALA A 12 -20.60 -4.72 3.23
CA ALA A 12 -21.35 -5.58 2.36
C ALA A 12 -22.86 -5.38 2.55
N PRO A 13 -23.65 -5.40 1.50
CA PRO A 13 -25.11 -5.53 1.60
C PRO A 13 -25.41 -6.99 1.97
N GLY A 14 -26.02 -7.24 3.15
CA GLY A 14 -26.44 -8.58 3.57
C GLY A 14 -25.33 -9.42 4.23
N ASP A 15 -25.50 -10.74 4.19
CA ASP A 15 -24.65 -11.74 4.83
C ASP A 15 -23.34 -12.04 4.05
N SER A 16 -22.66 -11.02 3.57
CA SER A 16 -21.40 -11.20 2.86
C SER A 16 -20.31 -11.71 3.83
N HIS A 17 -19.77 -12.85 3.53
CA HIS A 17 -18.70 -13.45 4.32
C HIS A 17 -17.35 -13.04 3.78
N VAL A 18 -16.45 -12.66 4.70
CA VAL A 18 -15.03 -12.42 4.42
C VAL A 18 -14.25 -13.55 5.08
N GLU A 19 -13.52 -14.31 4.29
CA GLU A 19 -12.59 -15.30 4.82
C GLU A 19 -11.24 -14.61 5.09
N LEU A 20 -10.86 -14.57 6.37
CA LEU A 20 -9.53 -14.16 6.76
C LEU A 20 -8.54 -15.22 6.23
N ARG A 21 -7.63 -14.80 5.36
CA ARG A 21 -6.46 -15.61 5.05
C ARG A 21 -5.53 -15.52 6.26
N GLU A 22 -5.69 -16.44 7.17
CA GLU A 22 -4.63 -16.69 8.12
C GLU A 22 -3.43 -17.17 7.29
N HIS A 23 -2.35 -16.38 7.30
CA HIS A 23 -1.05 -16.92 6.95
C HIS A 23 -0.75 -17.98 8.02
N ALA A 24 -1.37 -19.13 7.80
CA ALA A 24 -1.25 -20.27 8.66
C ALA A 24 0.23 -20.48 8.88
N GLU A 25 0.61 -20.24 10.12
CA GLU A 25 1.92 -20.48 10.66
C GLU A 25 3.04 -19.59 10.06
N THR A 26 3.79 -18.99 10.90
CA THR A 26 5.03 -18.25 10.63
C THR A 26 6.03 -19.02 9.72
N GLY A 27 5.72 -20.26 9.36
CA GLY A 27 6.48 -21.10 8.46
C GLY A 27 6.46 -20.64 6.98
N SER A 28 5.37 -20.07 6.51
CA SER A 28 5.21 -19.64 5.11
C SER A 28 5.76 -18.24 4.82
N LEU A 29 5.98 -17.42 5.86
CA LEU A 29 6.55 -16.09 5.70
C LEU A 29 8.03 -16.16 5.32
N ALA A 30 8.45 -15.31 4.39
CA ALA A 30 9.85 -15.11 4.10
C ALA A 30 10.63 -14.81 5.40
N ARG A 31 11.83 -15.37 5.53
CA ARG A 31 12.66 -15.26 6.74
C ARG A 31 12.78 -13.82 7.27
N GLU A 32 12.88 -12.87 6.35
CA GLU A 32 13.01 -11.45 6.67
C GLU A 32 11.74 -10.85 7.28
N LEU A 33 10.57 -11.41 6.99
CA LEU A 33 9.29 -10.92 7.52
C LEU A 33 8.95 -11.51 8.89
N LYS A 34 9.58 -12.60 9.29
CA LYS A 34 9.30 -13.24 10.60
C LYS A 34 9.47 -12.29 11.77
N ALA A 35 10.45 -11.39 11.71
CA ALA A 35 10.68 -10.37 12.75
C ALA A 35 9.58 -9.30 12.82
N PHE A 36 8.69 -9.23 11.83
CA PHE A 36 7.61 -8.25 11.74
C PHE A 36 6.21 -8.87 11.94
N ALA A 37 6.12 -10.18 12.07
CA ALA A 37 4.84 -10.91 12.12
C ALA A 37 3.92 -10.42 13.25
N ALA A 38 4.49 -10.08 14.42
CA ALA A 38 3.73 -9.59 15.57
C ALA A 38 3.38 -8.09 15.53
N GLU A 39 3.75 -7.37 14.45
CA GLU A 39 3.55 -5.92 14.39
C GLU A 39 2.23 -5.50 13.73
N GLY A 40 1.45 -6.46 13.23
CA GLY A 40 0.16 -6.17 12.59
C GLY A 40 0.26 -5.29 11.33
N ARG A 41 1.36 -5.40 10.57
CA ARG A 41 1.64 -4.53 9.42
C ARG A 41 1.00 -4.97 8.12
N TYR A 42 0.49 -6.17 8.08
CA TYR A 42 -0.06 -6.77 6.87
C TYR A 42 -1.16 -7.76 7.21
N VAL A 43 -2.25 -7.69 6.45
CA VAL A 43 -3.37 -8.62 6.54
C VAL A 43 -3.89 -8.90 5.14
N GLU A 44 -4.28 -10.14 4.87
CA GLU A 44 -4.95 -10.56 3.64
C GLU A 44 -6.31 -11.15 3.95
N VAL A 45 -7.30 -10.85 3.11
CA VAL A 45 -8.64 -11.43 3.18
C VAL A 45 -9.10 -11.85 1.79
N ASP A 46 -9.82 -12.95 1.72
CA ASP A 46 -10.54 -13.37 0.53
C ASP A 46 -12.00 -12.92 0.64
N LEU A 47 -12.47 -12.19 -0.37
CA LEU A 47 -13.88 -11.86 -0.46
C LEU A 47 -14.64 -13.09 -0.96
N ALA A 48 -15.69 -13.50 -0.23
CA ALA A 48 -16.49 -14.67 -0.62
C ALA A 48 -17.31 -14.40 -1.89
N ASP A 49 -17.85 -13.19 -2.02
CA ASP A 49 -18.75 -12.80 -3.09
C ASP A 49 -18.05 -12.34 -4.37
N GLN A 50 -16.71 -12.23 -4.34
CA GLN A 50 -15.88 -11.82 -5.46
C GLN A 50 -14.60 -12.66 -5.53
N PRO A 51 -14.12 -13.01 -6.72
CA PRO A 51 -12.84 -13.69 -6.87
C PRO A 51 -11.68 -12.71 -6.64
N LEU A 52 -11.65 -12.11 -5.46
CA LEU A 52 -10.73 -11.04 -5.09
C LEU A 52 -10.10 -11.31 -3.72
N THR A 53 -8.77 -11.30 -3.69
CA THR A 53 -7.97 -11.23 -2.48
C THR A 53 -7.59 -9.78 -2.24
N VAL A 54 -7.92 -9.25 -1.06
CA VAL A 54 -7.59 -7.89 -0.66
C VAL A 54 -6.57 -7.93 0.46
N ALA A 55 -5.53 -7.13 0.33
CA ALA A 55 -4.51 -6.99 1.36
C ALA A 55 -4.36 -5.54 1.78
N SER A 56 -4.14 -5.33 3.08
CA SER A 56 -3.80 -4.03 3.66
C SER A 56 -2.40 -4.06 4.23
N LEU A 57 -1.62 -3.02 3.91
CA LEU A 57 -0.22 -2.88 4.27
C LEU A 57 0.05 -1.57 5.01
N TYR A 58 0.85 -1.64 6.07
CA TYR A 58 1.54 -0.51 6.68
C TYR A 58 3.05 -0.78 6.68
N LEU A 59 3.74 -0.33 5.65
CA LEU A 59 5.18 -0.55 5.47
C LEU A 59 5.97 0.26 6.50
N PRO A 60 7.08 -0.26 7.07
CA PRO A 60 7.92 0.51 7.98
C PRO A 60 8.38 1.84 7.35
N LYS A 61 8.20 2.94 8.05
CA LYS A 61 8.67 4.26 7.59
C LYS A 61 10.15 4.24 7.24
N GLY A 62 10.97 3.61 8.09
CA GLY A 62 12.42 3.54 7.91
C GLY A 62 13.13 4.75 8.50
N GLY A 63 14.23 5.11 7.90
CA GLY A 63 15.10 6.21 8.25
C GLY A 63 16.20 6.37 7.20
N LEU A 64 17.16 7.23 7.44
CA LEU A 64 18.29 7.43 6.56
C LEU A 64 19.40 6.38 6.84
N PRO A 65 20.12 5.93 5.80
CA PRO A 65 21.35 5.18 6.01
C PRO A 65 22.36 5.98 6.83
N GLY A 66 23.21 5.29 7.62
CA GLY A 66 24.07 5.93 8.60
C GLY A 66 24.95 7.07 8.03
N HIS A 67 25.47 6.89 6.81
CA HIS A 67 26.33 7.88 6.15
C HIS A 67 25.59 9.16 5.70
N LEU A 68 24.25 9.15 5.64
CA LEU A 68 23.43 10.33 5.33
C LEU A 68 22.88 11.01 6.59
N GLN A 69 23.06 10.40 7.77
CA GLN A 69 22.59 10.97 9.02
C GLN A 69 23.48 12.13 9.45
N GLN A 70 22.88 13.32 9.58
CA GLN A 70 23.57 14.53 10.02
C GLN A 70 23.00 14.98 11.37
N PRO A 71 23.74 14.81 12.49
CA PRO A 71 23.31 15.33 13.78
C PRO A 71 23.00 16.83 13.69
N GLY A 72 21.91 17.24 14.32
CA GLY A 72 21.45 18.65 14.29
C GLY A 72 20.60 19.05 13.06
N ARG A 73 20.55 18.22 12.00
CA ARG A 73 19.65 18.43 10.84
C ARG A 73 18.51 17.42 10.79
N MET A 74 18.50 16.45 11.67
CA MET A 74 17.47 15.42 11.79
C MET A 74 16.53 15.74 12.95
N ARG A 75 15.25 15.39 12.80
CA ARG A 75 14.26 15.47 13.88
C ARG A 75 14.51 14.41 14.96
N GLU A 76 14.95 13.24 14.56
CA GLU A 76 15.23 12.11 15.42
C GLU A 76 16.74 11.99 15.65
N LYS A 77 17.12 11.43 16.79
CA LYS A 77 18.54 11.15 17.07
C LYS A 77 19.06 10.15 16.04
N PRO A 78 20.30 10.34 15.55
CA PRO A 78 20.97 9.36 14.70
C PRO A 78 20.99 7.98 15.35
N ASP A 79 20.67 6.96 14.57
CA ASP A 79 20.64 5.56 14.99
C ASP A 79 21.65 4.67 14.24
N GLY A 80 22.60 5.31 13.54
CA GLY A 80 23.59 4.62 12.73
C GLY A 80 23.04 3.90 11.50
N GLY A 81 21.79 4.17 11.12
CA GLY A 81 21.12 3.52 9.99
C GLY A 81 20.25 2.32 10.38
N ALA A 82 20.07 2.06 11.68
CA ALA A 82 19.33 0.87 12.13
C ALA A 82 17.90 0.80 11.59
N LYS A 83 17.17 1.92 11.55
CA LYS A 83 15.81 1.98 10.98
C LYS A 83 15.81 1.76 9.47
N TYR A 84 16.80 2.31 8.77
CA TYR A 84 17.00 2.08 7.34
C TYR A 84 17.20 0.59 7.04
N GLU A 85 18.17 -0.04 7.70
CA GLU A 85 18.46 -1.46 7.51
C GLU A 85 17.25 -2.36 7.83
N ARG A 86 16.51 -1.99 8.86
CA ARG A 86 15.27 -2.68 9.22
C ARG A 86 14.22 -2.59 8.10
N LYS A 87 14.02 -1.40 7.51
CA LYS A 87 13.11 -1.22 6.37
C LYS A 87 13.59 -2.02 5.16
N MET A 88 14.86 -1.92 4.79
CA MET A 88 15.42 -2.65 3.64
C MET A 88 15.28 -4.17 3.79
N ARG A 89 15.37 -4.69 5.02
CA ARG A 89 15.08 -6.11 5.31
C ARG A 89 13.61 -6.44 5.05
N PHE A 90 12.70 -5.59 5.50
CA PHE A 90 11.27 -5.76 5.24
C PHE A 90 10.98 -5.75 3.72
N LEU A 91 11.50 -4.78 2.98
CA LEU A 91 11.31 -4.64 1.54
C LEU A 91 11.70 -5.91 0.78
N ARG A 92 12.89 -6.46 1.07
CA ARG A 92 13.36 -7.71 0.43
C ARG A 92 12.44 -8.89 0.71
N GLY A 93 11.99 -9.05 1.94
CA GLY A 93 11.06 -10.12 2.31
C GLY A 93 9.69 -9.93 1.67
N PHE A 94 9.21 -8.68 1.66
CA PHE A 94 7.87 -8.36 1.18
C PHE A 94 7.74 -8.52 -0.36
N ALA A 95 8.76 -8.21 -1.14
CA ALA A 95 8.75 -8.47 -2.58
C ALA A 95 8.56 -9.96 -2.90
N ARG A 96 9.21 -10.86 -2.13
CA ARG A 96 9.01 -12.31 -2.28
C ARG A 96 7.62 -12.74 -1.83
N HIS A 97 7.13 -12.18 -0.73
CA HIS A 97 5.79 -12.45 -0.23
C HIS A 97 4.73 -12.06 -1.27
N LEU A 98 4.77 -10.83 -1.78
CA LEU A 98 3.85 -10.36 -2.83
C LEU A 98 3.85 -11.27 -4.06
N THR A 99 5.02 -11.76 -4.47
CA THR A 99 5.13 -12.69 -5.59
C THR A 99 4.42 -14.02 -5.28
N ALA A 100 4.58 -14.54 -4.08
CA ALA A 100 3.94 -15.79 -3.64
C ALA A 100 2.42 -15.61 -3.53
N THR A 101 1.95 -14.55 -2.86
CA THR A 101 0.53 -14.23 -2.71
C THR A 101 -0.16 -14.07 -4.06
N ARG A 102 0.45 -13.30 -4.98
CA ARG A 102 -0.10 -13.11 -6.32
C ARG A 102 -0.25 -14.42 -7.09
N ARG A 103 0.76 -15.31 -7.00
CA ARG A 103 0.70 -16.63 -7.64
C ARG A 103 -0.37 -17.52 -7.01
N ALA A 104 -0.49 -17.50 -5.69
CA ALA A 104 -1.50 -18.27 -4.97
C ALA A 104 -2.92 -17.79 -5.30
N ALA A 105 -3.16 -16.46 -5.33
CA ALA A 105 -4.44 -15.89 -5.75
C ALA A 105 -4.78 -16.30 -7.19
N ALA A 106 -3.83 -16.14 -8.12
CA ALA A 106 -4.04 -16.51 -9.54
C ALA A 106 -4.34 -18.00 -9.72
N ALA A 107 -3.68 -18.90 -8.97
CA ALA A 107 -3.94 -20.34 -9.00
C ALA A 107 -5.37 -20.69 -8.54
N GLN A 108 -5.99 -19.84 -7.75
CA GLN A 108 -7.39 -19.97 -7.31
C GLN A 108 -8.36 -19.14 -8.17
N GLY A 109 -7.91 -18.61 -9.31
CA GLY A 109 -8.73 -17.77 -10.18
C GLY A 109 -9.10 -16.42 -9.60
N ARG A 110 -8.36 -15.93 -8.59
CA ARG A 110 -8.61 -14.67 -7.89
C ARG A 110 -7.67 -13.57 -8.37
N GLU A 111 -8.19 -12.36 -8.41
CA GLU A 111 -7.37 -11.16 -8.55
C GLU A 111 -6.77 -10.76 -7.19
N LEU A 112 -5.70 -9.98 -7.20
CA LEU A 112 -5.07 -9.45 -5.99
C LEU A 112 -5.11 -7.93 -5.99
N LEU A 113 -5.53 -7.35 -4.86
CA LEU A 113 -5.46 -5.94 -4.55
C LEU A 113 -4.66 -5.74 -3.26
N VAL A 114 -3.57 -4.99 -3.33
CA VAL A 114 -2.78 -4.60 -2.15
C VAL A 114 -2.90 -3.11 -1.96
N MET A 115 -3.40 -2.69 -0.81
CA MET A 115 -3.64 -1.29 -0.47
C MET A 115 -2.87 -0.88 0.78
N GLY A 116 -2.65 0.42 0.95
CA GLY A 116 -2.13 0.98 2.19
C GLY A 116 -0.95 1.90 2.02
N ASP A 117 -0.33 2.24 3.16
CA ASP A 117 0.85 3.09 3.25
C ASP A 117 2.13 2.28 3.00
N PHE A 118 2.73 2.52 1.86
CA PHE A 118 4.01 1.92 1.47
C PHE A 118 5.22 2.70 1.99
N ASN A 119 5.02 3.89 2.52
CA ASN A 119 6.10 4.77 2.98
C ASN A 119 7.23 4.94 1.94
N VAL A 120 6.92 4.82 0.65
CA VAL A 120 7.82 5.00 -0.50
C VAL A 120 7.08 5.76 -1.58
N ALA A 121 7.64 6.85 -2.03
CA ALA A 121 7.22 7.51 -3.26
C ALA A 121 8.07 6.96 -4.43
N HIS A 122 7.43 6.55 -5.53
CA HIS A 122 8.10 5.79 -6.59
C HIS A 122 8.87 6.70 -7.56
N THR A 123 8.20 7.72 -8.08
CA THR A 123 8.74 8.56 -9.16
C THR A 123 8.81 10.02 -8.75
N ARG A 124 9.39 10.85 -9.64
CA ARG A 124 9.39 12.32 -9.44
C ARG A 124 7.97 12.92 -9.38
N LEU A 125 6.99 12.28 -10.00
CA LEU A 125 5.60 12.73 -9.98
C LEU A 125 4.92 12.48 -8.62
N ASP A 126 5.53 11.65 -7.78
CA ASP A 126 4.98 11.25 -6.49
C ASP A 126 5.47 12.13 -5.31
N VAL A 127 6.31 13.11 -5.60
CA VAL A 127 6.86 14.04 -4.59
C VAL A 127 6.94 15.45 -5.15
N LYS A 128 6.23 16.41 -4.57
CA LYS A 128 6.22 17.81 -5.07
C LYS A 128 7.62 18.39 -5.17
N ASN A 129 8.40 18.28 -4.12
CA ASN A 129 9.77 18.81 -4.05
C ASN A 129 10.83 17.73 -4.32
N TRP A 130 10.64 16.90 -5.35
CA TRP A 130 11.46 15.73 -5.62
C TRP A 130 12.96 16.02 -5.75
N ARG A 131 13.35 17.19 -6.27
CA ARG A 131 14.77 17.56 -6.44
C ARG A 131 15.52 17.64 -5.12
N THR A 132 14.89 18.20 -4.10
CA THR A 132 15.47 18.32 -2.75
C THR A 132 15.25 17.10 -1.88
N SER A 133 14.32 16.22 -2.26
CA SER A 133 13.93 15.04 -1.51
C SER A 133 14.70 13.77 -1.87
N GLN A 134 15.63 13.80 -2.84
CA GLN A 134 16.34 12.61 -3.34
C GLN A 134 17.16 11.87 -2.27
N ARG A 135 17.46 12.51 -1.15
CA ARG A 135 18.15 11.93 0.01
C ARG A 135 17.25 11.83 1.24
N SER A 136 15.96 11.83 1.03
CA SER A 136 14.96 11.70 2.10
C SER A 136 14.49 10.24 2.22
N GLU A 137 14.24 9.79 3.45
CA GLU A 137 13.57 8.52 3.68
C GLU A 137 12.22 8.48 2.93
N GLY A 138 11.91 7.35 2.33
CA GLY A 138 10.73 7.20 1.47
C GLY A 138 10.95 7.62 0.02
N PHE A 139 12.11 8.20 -0.34
CA PHE A 139 12.44 8.57 -1.72
C PHE A 139 13.90 8.27 -2.09
N LEU A 140 14.58 7.46 -1.30
CA LEU A 140 15.94 7.00 -1.60
C LEU A 140 15.96 6.16 -2.89
N PRO A 141 17.06 6.19 -3.66
CA PRO A 141 17.16 5.44 -4.93
C PRO A 141 16.81 3.95 -4.77
N GLU A 142 17.32 3.29 -3.75
CA GLU A 142 17.10 1.87 -3.48
C GLU A 142 15.65 1.54 -3.05
N GLU A 143 14.95 2.47 -2.38
CA GLU A 143 13.53 2.33 -2.06
C GLU A 143 12.68 2.40 -3.33
N ARG A 144 13.01 3.34 -4.21
CA ARG A 144 12.34 3.52 -5.51
C ARG A 144 12.59 2.35 -6.46
N GLU A 145 13.83 1.87 -6.51
CA GLU A 145 14.20 0.68 -7.28
C GLU A 145 13.41 -0.55 -6.81
N TRP A 146 13.36 -0.75 -5.49
CA TRP A 146 12.53 -1.82 -4.92
C TRP A 146 11.07 -1.68 -5.35
N PHE A 147 10.48 -0.49 -5.21
CA PHE A 147 9.08 -0.27 -5.57
C PHE A 147 8.85 -0.55 -7.07
N GLY A 148 9.74 -0.09 -7.94
CA GLY A 148 9.71 -0.40 -9.37
C GLY A 148 9.81 -1.91 -9.65
N SER A 149 10.58 -2.66 -8.85
CA SER A 149 10.79 -4.09 -9.04
C SER A 149 9.54 -4.94 -8.79
N ILE A 150 8.61 -4.47 -7.96
CA ILE A 150 7.34 -5.17 -7.69
C ILE A 150 6.25 -4.86 -8.73
N LEU A 151 6.47 -3.86 -9.58
CA LEU A 151 5.52 -3.42 -10.60
C LEU A 151 5.88 -3.97 -11.98
N SER A 152 4.90 -4.42 -12.71
CA SER A 152 4.99 -4.65 -14.16
C SER A 152 3.59 -4.83 -14.75
N PRO A 153 3.42 -4.67 -16.07
CA PRO A 153 2.14 -4.97 -16.74
C PRO A 153 1.67 -6.43 -16.57
N ARG A 154 2.54 -7.33 -16.09
CA ARG A 154 2.24 -8.76 -15.88
C ARG A 154 2.21 -9.17 -14.41
N SER A 155 2.50 -8.27 -13.48
CA SER A 155 2.52 -8.56 -12.03
C SER A 155 1.53 -7.70 -11.26
N LEU A 156 1.96 -6.57 -10.75
CA LEU A 156 1.14 -5.59 -10.08
C LEU A 156 1.23 -4.26 -10.83
N VAL A 157 0.12 -3.57 -10.89
CA VAL A 157 -0.03 -2.26 -11.53
C VAL A 157 -0.39 -1.23 -10.47
N ASP A 158 0.29 -0.11 -10.44
CA ASP A 158 -0.11 1.07 -9.67
C ASP A 158 -1.35 1.68 -10.33
N VAL A 159 -2.50 1.45 -9.72
CA VAL A 159 -3.81 1.80 -10.31
C VAL A 159 -3.99 3.29 -10.44
N VAL A 160 -3.68 4.04 -9.38
CA VAL A 160 -3.83 5.51 -9.40
C VAL A 160 -2.88 6.13 -10.43
N ARG A 161 -1.63 5.67 -10.52
CA ARG A 161 -0.70 6.16 -11.54
C ARG A 161 -1.15 5.80 -12.96
N ARG A 162 -1.78 4.64 -13.16
CA ARG A 162 -2.37 4.28 -14.45
C ARG A 162 -3.51 5.23 -14.85
N LEU A 163 -4.32 5.67 -13.89
CA LEU A 163 -5.40 6.63 -14.13
C LEU A 163 -4.90 8.05 -14.35
N HIS A 164 -3.74 8.40 -13.78
CA HIS A 164 -3.12 9.73 -13.83
C HIS A 164 -1.64 9.64 -14.27
N PRO A 165 -1.34 9.22 -15.53
CA PRO A 165 0.02 8.82 -15.92
C PRO A 165 1.02 9.97 -15.87
N ASP A 166 0.61 11.20 -16.22
CA ASP A 166 1.48 12.36 -16.41
C ASP A 166 1.20 13.52 -15.44
N VAL A 167 0.47 13.24 -14.35
CA VAL A 167 0.06 14.23 -13.36
C VAL A 167 0.97 14.18 -12.13
N ASP A 168 1.40 15.33 -11.63
CA ASP A 168 2.02 15.44 -10.30
C ASP A 168 1.01 14.99 -9.23
N GLY A 169 1.38 14.05 -8.38
CA GLY A 169 0.44 13.40 -7.44
C GLY A 169 -0.44 12.35 -8.15
N PRO A 170 -1.75 12.27 -7.82
CA PRO A 170 -2.39 12.91 -6.66
C PRO A 170 -1.72 12.49 -5.35
N TYR A 171 -1.31 13.47 -4.54
CA TYR A 171 -0.62 13.18 -3.29
C TYR A 171 -1.59 12.63 -2.25
N SER A 172 -1.06 11.77 -1.35
CA SER A 172 -1.83 11.16 -0.28
C SER A 172 -1.36 11.55 1.13
N TRP A 173 -0.20 12.21 1.23
CA TRP A 173 0.39 12.63 2.50
C TRP A 173 0.97 14.04 2.43
N TRP A 174 0.76 14.83 3.49
CA TRP A 174 1.34 16.17 3.67
C TRP A 174 1.77 16.38 5.11
N SER A 175 2.99 16.89 5.30
CA SER A 175 3.47 17.25 6.63
C SER A 175 2.48 18.22 7.33
N TRP A 176 2.34 18.06 8.64
CA TRP A 176 1.65 19.05 9.48
C TRP A 176 2.36 20.39 9.54
N MET A 177 3.63 20.45 9.15
CA MET A 177 4.47 21.64 9.30
C MET A 177 4.56 22.44 8.00
N GLY A 178 4.83 23.73 8.21
CA GLY A 178 5.20 24.63 7.14
C GLY A 178 4.08 24.90 6.12
N GLY A 179 2.80 24.71 6.45
CA GLY A 179 1.69 24.91 5.52
C GLY A 179 1.79 23.99 4.29
N ALA A 180 2.30 22.76 4.45
CA ALA A 180 2.54 21.83 3.34
C ALA A 180 1.24 21.45 2.62
N PHE A 181 0.15 21.32 3.36
CA PHE A 181 -1.17 21.00 2.81
C PHE A 181 -1.68 22.12 1.89
N ASP A 182 -1.70 23.36 2.38
CA ASP A 182 -2.23 24.51 1.61
C ASP A 182 -1.43 24.78 0.35
N ARG A 183 -0.10 24.55 0.38
CA ARG A 183 0.79 24.68 -0.78
C ARG A 183 0.84 23.44 -1.64
N ASP A 184 0.06 22.41 -1.32
CA ASP A 184 0.08 21.11 -1.98
C ASP A 184 1.50 20.49 -2.10
N THR A 185 2.33 20.71 -1.04
CA THR A 185 3.67 20.12 -0.97
C THR A 185 3.56 18.71 -0.39
N GLY A 186 3.01 17.82 -1.20
CA GLY A 186 2.64 16.46 -0.80
C GLY A 186 3.54 15.37 -1.37
N TRP A 187 3.29 14.16 -0.86
CA TRP A 187 3.87 12.90 -1.29
C TRP A 187 2.76 11.89 -1.56
N ARG A 188 2.91 11.08 -2.58
CA ARG A 188 2.04 9.93 -2.83
C ARG A 188 2.76 8.68 -2.33
N ILE A 189 2.33 8.18 -1.19
CA ILE A 189 2.91 7.02 -0.50
C ILE A 189 1.88 5.96 -0.14
N ASP A 190 0.59 6.26 -0.34
CA ASP A 190 -0.50 5.31 -0.24
C ASP A 190 -0.91 4.85 -1.63
N TYR A 191 -1.11 3.55 -1.79
CA TYR A 191 -1.29 2.95 -3.11
C TYR A 191 -2.43 1.94 -3.15
N HIS A 192 -2.97 1.75 -4.36
CA HIS A 192 -3.69 0.58 -4.80
C HIS A 192 -2.84 -0.14 -5.84
N LEU A 193 -2.22 -1.25 -5.46
CA LEU A 193 -1.49 -2.13 -6.37
C LEU A 193 -2.35 -3.33 -6.72
N ALA A 194 -2.74 -3.46 -7.96
CA ALA A 194 -3.66 -4.47 -8.41
C ALA A 194 -3.05 -5.40 -9.46
N SER A 195 -3.51 -6.65 -9.49
CA SER A 195 -3.24 -7.55 -10.60
C SER A 195 -3.75 -6.95 -11.93
N PRO A 196 -3.15 -7.29 -13.08
CA PRO A 196 -3.37 -6.55 -14.33
C PRO A 196 -4.83 -6.50 -14.79
N ARG A 197 -5.60 -7.57 -14.57
CA ARG A 197 -7.01 -7.62 -14.94
C ARG A 197 -7.84 -6.69 -14.06
N LEU A 198 -7.63 -6.74 -12.75
CA LEU A 198 -8.28 -5.84 -11.79
C LEU A 198 -7.90 -4.39 -12.07
N ALA A 199 -6.62 -4.10 -12.33
CA ALA A 199 -6.17 -2.76 -12.66
C ALA A 199 -6.89 -2.19 -13.92
N LYS A 200 -7.17 -3.02 -14.92
CA LYS A 200 -7.93 -2.60 -16.11
C LYS A 200 -9.38 -2.26 -15.79
N ALA A 201 -9.97 -2.90 -14.78
CA ALA A 201 -11.34 -2.65 -14.35
C ALA A 201 -11.49 -1.35 -13.54
N ALA A 202 -10.41 -0.70 -13.14
CA ALA A 202 -10.48 0.59 -12.47
C ALA A 202 -10.90 1.69 -13.46
N ILE A 203 -12.01 2.38 -13.15
CA ILE A 203 -12.64 3.39 -13.99
C ILE A 203 -12.40 4.81 -13.50
N ALA A 204 -12.26 5.00 -12.20
CA ALA A 204 -11.94 6.28 -11.56
C ALA A 204 -11.11 6.04 -10.31
N GLY A 205 -10.42 7.06 -9.84
CA GLY A 205 -9.67 7.01 -8.57
C GLY A 205 -8.75 8.19 -8.39
N GLY A 206 -8.33 8.41 -7.16
CA GLY A 206 -7.47 9.50 -6.75
C GLY A 206 -7.39 9.59 -5.24
N THR A 207 -7.16 10.79 -4.73
CA THR A 207 -7.08 11.08 -3.31
C THR A 207 -8.28 11.93 -2.90
N ASP A 208 -9.02 11.47 -1.90
CA ASP A 208 -10.13 12.22 -1.29
C ASP A 208 -9.55 13.19 -0.27
N ARG A 209 -9.08 14.31 -0.79
CA ARG A 209 -8.40 15.34 -0.01
C ARG A 209 -9.41 16.34 0.53
N GLU A 210 -9.29 16.68 1.82
CA GLU A 210 -10.08 17.73 2.45
C GLU A 210 -9.86 19.11 1.78
N ALA A 211 -10.85 20.00 1.87
CA ALA A 211 -10.78 21.29 1.22
C ALA A 211 -9.74 22.24 1.87
N SER A 212 -9.47 22.08 3.16
CA SER A 212 -8.53 22.91 3.89
C SER A 212 -7.71 22.15 4.93
N ALA A 213 -6.58 22.72 5.35
CA ALA A 213 -5.76 22.18 6.42
C ALA A 213 -6.49 22.09 7.77
N ALA A 214 -7.49 22.94 8.00
CA ALA A 214 -8.26 22.96 9.24
C ALA A 214 -9.24 21.78 9.34
N GLU A 215 -9.66 21.21 8.21
CA GLU A 215 -10.58 20.09 8.14
C GLU A 215 -9.88 18.72 8.23
N ARG A 216 -8.55 18.69 8.16
CA ARG A 216 -7.78 17.47 8.18
C ARG A 216 -7.90 16.71 9.50
N LEU A 217 -8.27 15.46 9.41
CA LEU A 217 -8.24 14.50 10.52
C LEU A 217 -6.90 13.76 10.62
N SER A 218 -6.13 13.73 9.52
CA SER A 218 -4.86 13.01 9.41
C SER A 218 -3.86 13.80 8.55
N ASP A 219 -2.58 13.45 8.60
CA ASP A 219 -1.57 13.86 7.63
C ASP A 219 -1.64 13.04 6.32
N HIS A 220 -2.45 11.99 6.28
CA HIS A 220 -2.85 11.28 5.08
C HIS A 220 -4.29 11.63 4.70
N ALA A 221 -4.59 11.58 3.40
CA ALA A 221 -5.93 11.57 2.86
C ALA A 221 -6.26 10.19 2.24
N PRO A 222 -7.51 9.73 2.29
CA PRO A 222 -7.92 8.48 1.70
C PRO A 222 -7.59 8.39 0.21
N VAL A 223 -7.08 7.25 -0.23
CA VAL A 223 -6.98 6.92 -1.65
C VAL A 223 -8.20 6.09 -2.01
N VAL A 224 -8.98 6.58 -2.98
CA VAL A 224 -10.24 5.96 -3.43
C VAL A 224 -10.09 5.51 -4.86
N VAL A 225 -10.57 4.31 -5.17
CA VAL A 225 -10.58 3.77 -6.54
C VAL A 225 -11.89 3.03 -6.78
N ASP A 226 -12.56 3.37 -7.88
CA ASP A 226 -13.74 2.70 -8.35
C ASP A 226 -13.37 1.62 -9.39
N TYR A 227 -13.89 0.41 -9.18
CA TYR A 227 -13.65 -0.72 -10.06
C TYR A 227 -15.00 -1.19 -10.65
N ASP A 228 -15.06 -1.29 -11.98
CA ASP A 228 -16.17 -1.94 -12.68
C ASP A 228 -15.93 -3.46 -12.69
N LEU A 229 -16.49 -4.14 -11.69
CA LEU A 229 -16.38 -5.58 -11.53
C LEU A 229 -17.69 -6.27 -11.93
N PRO A 230 -17.63 -7.38 -12.70
CA PRO A 230 -18.83 -8.16 -12.99
C PRO A 230 -19.45 -8.66 -11.69
N GLN A 231 -20.77 -8.49 -11.56
CA GLN A 231 -21.50 -9.06 -10.44
C GLN A 231 -21.41 -10.58 -10.49
N VAL A 232 -20.92 -11.19 -9.41
CA VAL A 232 -21.01 -12.64 -9.23
C VAL A 232 -22.45 -12.96 -8.85
N VAL A 233 -23.22 -13.48 -9.80
CA VAL A 233 -24.56 -14.00 -9.52
C VAL A 233 -24.37 -15.27 -8.71
N THR A 234 -24.51 -15.20 -7.41
CA THR A 234 -24.65 -16.38 -6.56
C THR A 234 -25.98 -17.02 -6.92
N SER A 235 -25.95 -18.11 -7.69
CA SER A 235 -27.11 -18.94 -7.91
C SER A 235 -27.44 -19.65 -6.60
N THR A 236 -28.17 -19.00 -5.72
CA THR A 236 -28.92 -19.66 -4.64
C THR A 236 -30.02 -20.47 -5.31
N GLY A 237 -29.67 -21.68 -5.77
CA GLY A 237 -30.63 -22.68 -6.22
C GLY A 237 -31.46 -23.15 -5.04
N LEU A 238 -32.59 -22.51 -4.83
CA LEU A 238 -33.71 -23.11 -4.12
C LEU A 238 -34.19 -24.30 -4.95
N ARG A 239 -33.65 -25.47 -4.63
CA ARG A 239 -34.38 -26.71 -4.94
C ARG A 239 -35.51 -26.81 -3.91
N THR A 240 -36.70 -26.39 -4.31
CA THR A 240 -37.94 -26.82 -3.64
C THR A 240 -38.07 -28.31 -3.88
N PRO A 241 -38.18 -29.17 -2.84
CA PRO A 241 -38.60 -30.55 -3.02
C PRO A 241 -40.07 -30.56 -3.36
N GLY A 242 -40.42 -31.17 -4.50
CA GLY A 242 -41.78 -31.57 -4.81
C GLY A 242 -42.20 -32.79 -4.03
#